data_cbc9d180e19411fe5811e913e127cf6d
#
_entry.id   cbc9d180e19411fe5811e913e127cf6d
#
_cell.length_a   1.000
_cell.length_b   1.000
_cell.length_c   1.000
_cell.angle_alpha   90.00
_cell.angle_beta   90.00
_cell.angle_gamma   90.00
#
_symmetry.space_group_name_H-M   'P 1'
#
loop_
_entity.id
_entity.type
_entity.pdbx_description
1 polymer ?
#
loop_
_entity_poly.entity_id
_entity_poly.type
_entity_poly.pdbx_seq_one_letter_code
_entity_poly.pdbx_strand_id
1 'polypeptide(L)'
;MELEGKISVVMPAQSGVSQSTGNQWMSQEYVMSYYWFPNQTNASNIVMRVFGEDRIKQFNLQPNDEVRVRFHVEAHEYNGRWFNEIRIDAVTFIGASAAKNPQVLPPAPGVAQQANGNAAAQQSTDGTNAAPQPQKEGGEKKDDDLPF
;
A
#
# COMPACT_ATOMS: atom_id res chain seq x y z
N MET A 1 -1.31 -13.80 -1.23
CA MET A 1 -1.59 -14.34 -2.57
C MET A 1 -1.31 -13.28 -3.61
N GLU A 2 -1.04 -13.71 -4.84
CA GLU A 2 -0.80 -12.75 -5.93
C GLU A 2 -1.61 -13.13 -7.14
N LEU A 3 -2.05 -12.14 -7.88
CA LEU A 3 -2.84 -12.33 -9.08
C LEU A 3 -2.56 -11.21 -10.07
N GLU A 4 -2.46 -11.55 -11.34
CA GLU A 4 -2.27 -10.57 -12.39
C GLU A 4 -3.57 -10.39 -13.17
N GLY A 5 -3.83 -9.18 -13.56
CA GLY A 5 -5.03 -8.86 -14.31
C GLY A 5 -5.11 -7.41 -14.70
N LYS A 6 -6.26 -7.03 -15.15
CA LYS A 6 -6.53 -5.67 -15.60
C LYS A 6 -7.66 -5.09 -14.77
N ILE A 7 -7.48 -3.88 -14.30
CA ILE A 7 -8.54 -3.20 -13.56
C ILE A 7 -9.66 -2.87 -14.53
N SER A 8 -10.83 -3.41 -14.27
CA SER A 8 -11.99 -3.18 -15.12
C SER A 8 -12.83 -2.04 -14.63
N VAL A 9 -13.03 -1.97 -13.31
CA VAL A 9 -13.89 -0.94 -12.73
C VAL A 9 -13.24 -0.39 -11.47
N VAL A 10 -13.32 0.91 -11.30
CA VAL A 10 -12.91 1.59 -10.09
C VAL A 10 -14.20 2.14 -9.47
N MET A 11 -14.54 1.65 -8.30
CA MET A 11 -15.74 2.09 -7.62
C MET A 11 -15.49 3.38 -6.86
N PRO A 12 -16.53 4.13 -6.53
CA PRO A 12 -16.34 5.35 -5.74
C PRO A 12 -15.77 5.03 -4.37
N ALA A 13 -14.88 5.87 -3.89
CA ALA A 13 -14.32 5.69 -2.56
C ALA A 13 -15.40 5.93 -1.51
N GLN A 14 -15.33 5.15 -0.46
CA GLN A 14 -16.24 5.26 0.67
C GLN A 14 -15.44 5.73 1.88
N SER A 15 -16.01 6.60 2.65
CA SER A 15 -15.34 7.11 3.84
C SER A 15 -16.35 7.21 4.97
N GLY A 16 -15.84 7.24 6.17
CA GLY A 16 -16.66 7.36 7.36
C GLY A 16 -15.80 7.62 8.57
N VAL A 17 -16.46 7.62 9.73
CA VAL A 17 -15.78 7.79 11.00
C VAL A 17 -16.06 6.56 11.83
N SER A 18 -15.02 5.99 12.37
CA SER A 18 -15.16 4.83 13.21
C SER A 18 -15.83 5.22 14.52
N GLN A 19 -16.90 4.52 14.86
CA GLN A 19 -17.59 4.85 16.09
C GLN A 19 -16.81 4.45 17.32
N SER A 20 -15.94 3.49 17.18
CA SER A 20 -15.17 3.04 18.34
C SER A 20 -13.92 3.88 18.60
N THR A 21 -13.30 4.40 17.58
CA THR A 21 -12.05 5.15 17.75
C THR A 21 -12.18 6.61 17.39
N GLY A 22 -13.24 7.00 16.70
CA GLY A 22 -13.39 8.37 16.23
C GLY A 22 -12.51 8.73 15.05
N ASN A 23 -11.74 7.78 14.55
CA ASN A 23 -10.84 8.07 13.43
C ASN A 23 -11.57 7.98 12.11
N GLN A 24 -11.15 8.79 11.17
CA GLN A 24 -11.69 8.72 9.84
C GLN A 24 -11.09 7.54 9.11
N TRP A 25 -11.89 6.90 8.30
CA TRP A 25 -11.42 5.81 7.45
C TRP A 25 -11.89 6.03 6.01
N MET A 26 -11.15 5.49 5.08
CA MET A 26 -11.52 5.52 3.68
C MET A 26 -11.18 4.18 3.06
N SER A 27 -12.03 3.70 2.20
CA SER A 27 -11.78 2.48 1.44
C SER A 27 -12.31 2.64 0.03
N GLN A 28 -11.76 1.88 -0.88
CA GLN A 28 -12.20 1.90 -2.26
C GLN A 28 -12.15 0.49 -2.83
N GLU A 29 -13.16 0.15 -3.61
CA GLU A 29 -13.25 -1.17 -4.23
C GLU A 29 -12.90 -1.08 -5.70
N TYR A 30 -12.30 -2.15 -6.17
CA TYR A 30 -11.84 -2.28 -7.55
C TYR A 30 -12.25 -3.64 -8.08
N VAL A 31 -12.68 -3.68 -9.31
CA VAL A 31 -12.94 -4.94 -9.98
C VAL A 31 -11.79 -5.21 -10.93
N MET A 32 -11.17 -6.35 -10.78
CA MET A 32 -10.09 -6.77 -11.65
C MET A 32 -10.51 -7.96 -12.47
N SER A 33 -10.26 -7.92 -13.76
CA SER A 33 -10.49 -9.04 -14.65
C SER A 33 -9.19 -9.82 -14.84
N TYR A 34 -9.25 -11.12 -14.77
CA TYR A 34 -8.08 -11.96 -14.87
C TYR A 34 -8.40 -13.30 -15.55
N TYR A 35 -7.37 -14.02 -15.94
CA TYR A 35 -7.53 -15.33 -16.57
C TYR A 35 -6.81 -16.38 -15.75
N TRP A 36 -7.52 -17.44 -15.41
CA TRP A 36 -6.91 -18.56 -14.66
C TRP A 36 -6.04 -19.43 -15.57
N PHE A 37 -6.46 -19.55 -16.82
CA PHE A 37 -5.78 -20.42 -17.77
C PHE A 37 -5.50 -19.67 -19.06
N PRO A 38 -4.42 -19.97 -19.74
CA PRO A 38 -4.07 -19.25 -20.97
C PRO A 38 -5.13 -19.37 -22.07
N ASN A 39 -5.91 -20.45 -22.05
CA ASN A 39 -6.90 -20.67 -23.10
C ASN A 39 -8.31 -20.28 -22.70
N GLN A 40 -8.44 -19.56 -21.59
CA GLN A 40 -9.74 -19.15 -21.12
C GLN A 40 -10.32 -18.06 -22.03
N THR A 41 -11.54 -18.26 -22.51
CA THR A 41 -12.15 -17.31 -23.43
C THR A 41 -12.72 -16.10 -22.70
N ASN A 42 -13.29 -16.32 -21.54
CA ASN A 42 -13.91 -15.24 -20.79
C ASN A 42 -13.10 -14.93 -19.54
N ALA A 43 -12.90 -13.68 -19.27
CA ALA A 43 -12.19 -13.28 -18.08
C ALA A 43 -13.03 -13.54 -16.84
N SER A 44 -12.39 -13.91 -15.77
CA SER A 44 -13.01 -13.97 -14.46
C SER A 44 -12.83 -12.63 -13.78
N ASN A 45 -13.74 -12.30 -12.88
CA ASN A 45 -13.65 -11.02 -12.17
C ASN A 45 -13.53 -11.24 -10.68
N ILE A 46 -12.79 -10.36 -10.04
CA ILE A 46 -12.61 -10.40 -8.60
C ILE A 46 -12.77 -8.97 -8.07
N VAL A 47 -13.49 -8.83 -6.96
CA VAL A 47 -13.64 -7.53 -6.31
C VAL A 47 -12.66 -7.47 -5.17
N MET A 48 -11.87 -6.42 -5.12
CA MET A 48 -10.85 -6.24 -4.10
C MET A 48 -10.96 -4.85 -3.50
N ARG A 49 -10.53 -4.71 -2.26
CA ARG A 49 -10.65 -3.45 -1.53
C ARG A 49 -9.30 -2.95 -1.05
N VAL A 50 -9.10 -1.66 -1.15
CA VAL A 50 -7.96 -0.97 -0.55
C VAL A 50 -8.47 -0.17 0.63
N PHE A 51 -7.80 -0.31 1.76
CA PHE A 51 -8.11 0.46 2.93
C PHE A 51 -7.05 1.52 3.15
N GLY A 52 -7.47 2.70 3.50
CA GLY A 52 -6.59 3.82 3.81
C GLY A 52 -6.46 4.81 2.66
N GLU A 53 -6.71 6.06 2.94
CA GLU A 53 -6.62 7.13 1.95
C GLU A 53 -5.24 7.18 1.31
N ASP A 54 -4.19 7.03 2.12
CA ASP A 54 -2.82 7.09 1.62
C ASP A 54 -2.55 5.99 0.61
N ARG A 55 -3.04 4.78 0.88
CA ARG A 55 -2.84 3.66 -0.04
C ARG A 55 -3.64 3.83 -1.31
N ILE A 56 -4.86 4.34 -1.20
CA ILE A 56 -5.69 4.61 -2.35
C ILE A 56 -4.98 5.59 -3.28
N LYS A 57 -4.42 6.65 -2.71
CA LYS A 57 -3.69 7.64 -3.49
C LYS A 57 -2.38 7.11 -4.04
N GLN A 58 -1.70 6.29 -3.25
CA GLN A 58 -0.43 5.72 -3.67
C GLN A 58 -0.60 4.76 -4.84
N PHE A 59 -1.58 3.88 -4.75
CA PHE A 59 -1.82 2.91 -5.82
C PHE A 59 -2.44 3.58 -7.05
N ASN A 60 -3.32 4.55 -6.83
CA ASN A 60 -3.94 5.32 -7.91
C ASN A 60 -4.36 4.45 -9.10
N LEU A 61 -5.08 3.40 -8.79
CA LEU A 61 -5.52 2.45 -9.79
C LEU A 61 -6.61 3.05 -10.68
N GLN A 62 -6.43 2.90 -11.97
CA GLN A 62 -7.37 3.42 -12.95
C GLN A 62 -7.91 2.28 -13.80
N PRO A 63 -9.06 2.47 -14.44
CA PRO A 63 -9.57 1.47 -15.37
C PRO A 63 -8.54 1.21 -16.46
N ASN A 64 -8.43 -0.05 -16.85
CA ASN A 64 -7.50 -0.55 -17.85
C ASN A 64 -6.05 -0.66 -17.40
N ASP A 65 -5.74 -0.38 -16.13
CA ASP A 65 -4.40 -0.63 -15.63
C ASP A 65 -4.14 -2.13 -15.56
N GLU A 66 -2.99 -2.53 -16.05
CA GLU A 66 -2.53 -3.90 -15.94
C GLU A 66 -1.67 -4.02 -14.71
N VAL A 67 -2.05 -4.88 -13.80
CA VAL A 67 -1.43 -4.95 -12.49
C VAL A 67 -1.22 -6.37 -12.01
N ARG A 68 -0.19 -6.53 -11.20
CA ARG A 68 -0.01 -7.70 -10.34
C ARG A 68 -0.32 -7.23 -8.93
N VAL A 69 -1.30 -7.85 -8.33
CA VAL A 69 -1.79 -7.45 -7.02
C VAL A 69 -1.45 -8.52 -6.01
N ARG A 70 -0.85 -8.11 -4.89
CA ARG A 70 -0.69 -8.99 -3.75
C ARG A 70 -1.81 -8.68 -2.78
N PHE A 71 -2.47 -9.71 -2.31
CA PHE A 71 -3.67 -9.56 -1.49
C PHE A 71 -3.79 -10.66 -0.46
N HIS A 72 -4.62 -10.44 0.52
CA HIS A 72 -5.04 -11.45 1.48
C HIS A 72 -6.56 -11.45 1.58
N VAL A 73 -7.09 -12.51 2.15
CA VAL A 73 -8.53 -12.67 2.32
C VAL A 73 -8.84 -12.68 3.80
N GLU A 74 -9.78 -11.87 4.21
CA GLU A 74 -10.27 -11.86 5.57
C GLU A 74 -11.72 -12.25 5.59
N ALA A 75 -12.16 -12.86 6.65
CA ALA A 75 -13.55 -13.23 6.81
C ALA A 75 -14.15 -12.46 7.98
N HIS A 76 -15.33 -11.94 7.78
CA HIS A 76 -16.03 -11.18 8.80
C HIS A 76 -17.43 -11.76 8.99
N GLU A 77 -17.85 -11.83 10.23
CA GLU A 77 -19.19 -12.26 10.55
C GLU A 77 -20.08 -11.04 10.76
N TYR A 78 -21.25 -11.07 10.13
CA TYR A 78 -22.22 -10.02 10.32
C TYR A 78 -23.60 -10.66 10.32
N ASN A 79 -24.32 -10.50 11.41
CA ASN A 79 -25.66 -11.05 11.59
C ASN A 79 -25.71 -12.56 11.34
N GLY A 80 -24.73 -13.28 11.84
CA GLY A 80 -24.71 -14.74 11.69
C GLY A 80 -24.25 -15.25 10.34
N ARG A 81 -23.84 -14.36 9.45
CA ARG A 81 -23.35 -14.75 8.14
C ARG A 81 -21.90 -14.34 7.99
N TRP A 82 -21.12 -15.17 7.33
CA TRP A 82 -19.71 -14.91 7.09
C TRP A 82 -19.52 -14.37 5.68
N PHE A 83 -18.72 -13.32 5.57
CA PHE A 83 -18.41 -12.70 4.30
C PHE A 83 -16.90 -12.65 4.13
N ASN A 84 -16.43 -12.94 2.94
CA ASN A 84 -15.01 -12.82 2.61
C ASN A 84 -14.76 -11.45 2.02
N GLU A 85 -13.67 -10.85 2.44
CA GLU A 85 -13.23 -9.59 1.90
C GLU A 85 -11.81 -9.77 1.40
N ILE A 86 -11.53 -9.33 0.21
CA ILE A 86 -10.22 -9.44 -0.39
C ILE A 86 -9.56 -8.09 -0.30
N ARG A 87 -8.45 -8.02 0.44
CA ARG A 87 -7.75 -6.76 0.68
C ARG A 87 -6.45 -6.70 -0.07
N ILE A 88 -6.21 -5.58 -0.73
CA ILE A 88 -4.98 -5.36 -1.48
C ILE A 88 -3.87 -4.90 -0.55
N ASP A 89 -2.76 -5.61 -0.57
CA ASP A 89 -1.56 -5.28 0.21
C ASP A 89 -0.54 -4.50 -0.60
N ALA A 90 -0.39 -4.85 -1.85
CA ALA A 90 0.59 -4.20 -2.72
C ALA A 90 0.17 -4.31 -4.18
N VAL A 91 0.60 -3.36 -4.97
CA VAL A 91 0.29 -3.31 -6.40
C VAL A 91 1.59 -3.06 -7.15
N THR A 92 1.78 -3.81 -8.21
CA THR A 92 2.86 -3.58 -9.17
C THR A 92 2.22 -3.43 -10.53
N PHE A 93 2.50 -2.35 -11.20
CA PHE A 93 1.98 -2.16 -12.55
C PHE A 93 2.81 -2.96 -13.54
N ILE A 94 2.15 -3.64 -14.46
CA ILE A 94 2.81 -4.53 -15.41
C ILE A 94 2.34 -4.19 -16.83
N GLY A 95 2.92 -4.81 -17.81
CA GLY A 95 2.52 -4.63 -19.20
C GLY A 95 2.56 -3.17 -19.63
N ALA A 96 1.50 -2.72 -20.22
CA ALA A 96 1.41 -1.35 -20.69
C ALA A 96 1.40 -0.33 -19.55
N SER A 97 1.07 -0.75 -18.36
CA SER A 97 1.00 0.13 -17.19
C SER A 97 2.29 0.17 -16.38
N ALA A 98 3.31 -0.58 -16.80
CA ALA A 98 4.55 -0.70 -16.01
C ALA A 98 5.25 0.62 -15.76
N ALA A 99 5.06 1.60 -16.61
CA ALA A 99 5.68 2.90 -16.42
C ALA A 99 5.15 3.65 -15.21
N LYS A 100 4.05 3.21 -14.64
CA LYS A 100 3.49 3.84 -13.45
C LYS A 100 4.16 3.40 -12.15
N ASN A 101 5.02 2.39 -12.21
CA ASN A 101 5.72 1.94 -11.01
C ASN A 101 6.70 3.02 -10.56
N PRO A 102 6.56 3.52 -9.36
CA PRO A 102 7.42 4.61 -8.93
C PRO A 102 8.87 4.21 -8.75
N GLN A 103 9.13 2.93 -8.74
CA GLN A 103 10.47 2.49 -8.50
C GLN A 103 11.24 2.19 -9.75
N VAL A 104 10.63 2.32 -10.91
CA VAL A 104 11.32 2.07 -12.16
C VAL A 104 11.47 3.37 -12.87
N LEU A 105 12.34 4.18 -12.36
CA LEU A 105 12.78 5.29 -13.13
C LEU A 105 13.76 4.72 -14.11
N PRO A 106 13.53 4.84 -15.37
CA PRO A 106 14.56 4.44 -16.29
C PRO A 106 15.75 5.34 -16.03
N PRO A 107 16.92 4.80 -16.03
CA PRO A 107 18.09 5.64 -15.82
C PRO A 107 18.05 6.68 -16.90
N ALA A 108 18.02 7.89 -16.48
CA ALA A 108 18.08 8.96 -17.43
C ALA A 108 19.37 8.81 -18.19
N PRO A 109 19.31 8.81 -19.49
CA PRO A 109 20.53 8.66 -20.20
C PRO A 109 21.38 9.88 -19.97
N GLY A 110 22.50 9.64 -19.50
CA GLY A 110 23.41 10.72 -19.39
C GLY A 110 23.74 11.21 -18.05
N VAL A 111 23.14 10.72 -17.05
CA VAL A 111 23.55 11.16 -15.77
C VAL A 111 24.44 10.20 -15.19
N ALA A 112 25.31 9.75 -15.94
CA ALA A 112 26.16 8.87 -15.44
C ALA A 112 27.01 9.52 -14.54
N GLN A 113 27.00 9.20 -13.49
CA GLN A 113 27.87 9.41 -12.67
C GLN A 113 28.52 10.51 -12.47
N GLN A 114 28.06 11.18 -11.88
CA GLN A 114 28.72 11.98 -11.16
C GLN A 114 28.77 11.53 -9.87
N ALA A 115 28.92 10.44 -9.71
CA ALA A 115 29.19 10.03 -8.48
C ALA A 115 30.48 10.35 -8.13
N ASN A 116 30.83 11.44 -8.16
CA ASN A 116 31.96 11.73 -7.69
C ASN A 116 31.83 12.10 -6.47
N GLY A 117 31.81 11.41 -5.78
CA GLY A 117 31.95 11.58 -4.61
C GLY A 117 33.03 12.24 -4.14
N ASN A 118 33.04 13.29 -4.12
CA ASN A 118 33.88 13.89 -3.38
C ASN A 118 33.23 14.19 -2.20
N ALA A 119 32.93 13.31 -1.53
CA ALA A 119 32.59 13.52 -0.26
C ALA A 119 33.80 13.87 0.38
N ALA A 120 34.12 14.93 0.32
CA ALA A 120 35.13 15.38 1.08
C ALA A 120 34.65 15.21 2.41
N ALA A 121 35.22 14.47 3.05
CA ALA A 121 34.97 14.28 4.30
C ALA A 121 35.32 15.44 5.03
N GLN A 122 34.50 16.12 5.40
CA GLN A 122 34.72 17.06 6.20
C GLN A 122 34.53 16.63 7.45
N GLN A 123 35.41 16.19 8.06
CA GLN A 123 35.48 16.04 9.30
C GLN A 123 35.39 17.14 10.01
N SER A 124 34.39 17.36 10.56
CA SER A 124 34.40 18.28 11.50
C SER A 124 34.56 17.72 12.76
N THR A 125 35.48 18.04 13.25
CA THR A 125 35.80 17.66 14.49
C THR A 125 35.13 18.39 15.50
N ASP A 126 34.97 17.82 16.50
CA ASP A 126 34.74 18.54 17.61
C ASP A 126 33.48 18.93 17.93
N GLY A 127 32.93 18.25 18.58
CA GLY A 127 31.79 18.61 19.12
C GLY A 127 31.53 17.85 20.30
N THR A 128 32.25 17.94 21.17
CA THR A 128 32.08 17.42 22.37
C THR A 128 30.93 17.95 22.94
N ASN A 129 29.90 17.29 23.00
CA ASN A 129 28.99 17.69 23.92
C ASN A 129 28.04 16.64 24.08
N ALA A 130 28.25 15.97 25.02
CA ALA A 130 27.39 15.01 25.48
C ALA A 130 26.21 15.67 25.98
N ALA A 131 25.19 15.54 25.35
CA ALA A 131 24.01 16.01 25.88
C ALA A 131 23.55 15.06 26.92
N PRO A 132 23.16 15.49 27.97
CA PRO A 132 22.69 14.66 28.99
C PRO A 132 21.37 14.10 28.61
N GLN A 133 21.24 12.86 28.78
CA GLN A 133 20.09 12.27 28.65
C GLN A 133 19.18 12.63 29.66
N PRO A 134 18.06 13.00 29.42
CA PRO A 134 17.11 13.15 30.45
C PRO A 134 16.51 11.80 30.69
N GLN A 135 16.79 11.35 31.83
CA GLN A 135 16.18 10.32 32.29
C GLN A 135 14.83 10.61 32.56
N LYS A 136 13.88 10.01 32.00
CA LYS A 136 12.64 10.14 32.35
C LYS A 136 12.15 8.94 32.68
N GLU A 137 12.09 8.71 33.84
CA GLU A 137 11.44 7.85 34.38
C GLU A 137 10.09 7.96 34.29
N GLY A 138 9.47 6.96 34.25
CA GLY A 138 8.27 6.97 34.66
C GLY A 138 7.10 7.05 33.96
N GLY A 139 6.50 6.16 33.76
CA GLY A 139 5.36 6.29 33.27
C GLY A 139 4.76 5.08 32.99
N GLU A 140 4.44 4.33 33.95
CA GLU A 140 3.78 3.33 33.85
C GLU A 140 2.50 3.49 33.39
N LYS A 141 1.94 2.78 32.54
CA LYS A 141 0.81 2.74 32.13
C LYS A 141 0.50 1.71 31.57
N LYS A 142 0.03 0.93 31.92
CA LYS A 142 -1.04 0.44 32.06
C LYS A 142 -1.99 0.58 31.13
N ASP A 143 -2.28 -0.33 30.50
CA ASP A 143 -3.00 -0.86 30.09
C ASP A 143 -3.89 -0.75 29.50
N ASP A 144 -4.33 -1.28 28.86
CA ASP A 144 -4.80 -1.93 28.49
C ASP A 144 -5.88 -2.35 28.38
N ASP A 145 -6.52 -2.70 28.03
CA ASP A 145 -7.65 -3.10 27.92
C ASP A 145 -8.13 -2.91 26.64
N LEU A 146 -7.84 -3.77 25.74
CA LEU A 146 -8.39 -3.79 24.55
C LEU A 146 -9.53 -4.60 24.63
N PRO A 147 -10.67 -4.15 24.51
CA PRO A 147 -11.81 -4.96 24.45
C PRO A 147 -11.98 -5.32 23.05
N PHE A 148 -11.93 -6.51 22.77
CA PHE A 148 -12.27 -6.95 21.46
C PHE A 148 -13.71 -7.28 21.38
#